data_3f29b5dfa33dd4f809dbf41c92f74e4c
#
_entry.id   3f29b5dfa33dd4f809dbf41c92f74e4c
#
_cell.length_a   1.000
_cell.length_b   1.000
_cell.length_c   1.000
_cell.angle_alpha   90.00
_cell.angle_beta   90.00
_cell.angle_gamma   90.00
#
_symmetry.space_group_name_H-M   'P 1'
#
loop_
_entity.id
_entity.type
_entity.pdbx_description
1 polymer ?
#
loop_
_entity_poly.entity_id
_entity_poly.type
_entity_poly.pdbx_seq_one_letter_code
_entity_poly.pdbx_strand_id
1 'polypeptide(L)'
;ELAKGDSAKISSCDIEDVSGFNASFSLNDRTRTFLKVQDGCDYTCSFCTIPMARGKSRSDSIANVVMHAENLSQKGVKEIVLTGVNLGDFGKGPDGNKKGEENFFALAQALENVAGIDRYRISSIEPNLLTPEIIEWVAGSKKFMPHFHIPLQSGSNEILGLMRRRYKRELYAERVELIKRLMPHCAIGVDVIVGFPGENDAHFKETFDFLHNLDVSYLHVFTYSERADTKALEIKPVVPINVR
;
A
#
# COMPACT_ATOMS: atom_id res chain seq x y z
N GLU A 1 -22.49 12.85 -20.42
CA GLU A 1 -23.82 13.32 -19.97
C GLU A 1 -24.85 12.25 -20.31
N LEU A 2 -25.53 11.67 -19.29
CA LEU A 2 -26.67 10.79 -19.51
C LEU A 2 -27.86 11.66 -19.89
N ALA A 3 -28.45 11.40 -21.04
CA ALA A 3 -29.65 12.10 -21.47
C ALA A 3 -30.81 11.82 -20.48
N LYS A 4 -31.57 12.87 -20.13
CA LYS A 4 -32.80 12.70 -19.32
C LYS A 4 -33.77 11.77 -20.07
N GLY A 5 -33.94 10.54 -19.58
CA GLY A 5 -34.82 9.54 -20.17
C GLY A 5 -34.23 8.17 -20.36
N ASP A 6 -32.90 8.01 -20.25
CA ASP A 6 -32.27 6.69 -20.27
C ASP A 6 -32.52 5.93 -18.97
N SER A 7 -33.07 4.73 -19.05
CA SER A 7 -33.15 3.84 -17.91
C SER A 7 -31.74 3.50 -17.44
N ALA A 8 -31.44 3.76 -16.14
CA ALA A 8 -30.17 3.42 -15.55
C ALA A 8 -29.90 1.91 -15.74
N LYS A 9 -28.81 1.56 -16.43
CA LYS A 9 -28.35 0.19 -16.51
C LYS A 9 -27.45 -0.07 -15.29
N ILE A 10 -27.88 -0.96 -14.41
CA ILE A 10 -27.06 -1.48 -13.32
C ILE A 10 -26.38 -2.75 -13.87
N SER A 11 -25.05 -2.76 -13.89
CA SER A 11 -24.25 -3.94 -14.15
C SER A 11 -23.50 -4.31 -12.88
N SER A 12 -23.68 -5.54 -12.42
CA SER A 12 -22.98 -6.08 -11.24
C SER A 12 -22.43 -7.46 -11.59
N CYS A 13 -21.33 -7.83 -10.96
CA CYS A 13 -20.77 -9.18 -10.98
C CYS A 13 -20.27 -9.51 -9.58
N ASP A 14 -20.09 -10.79 -9.29
CA ASP A 14 -19.44 -11.20 -8.07
C ASP A 14 -17.96 -10.81 -8.09
N ILE A 15 -17.43 -10.39 -6.95
CA ILE A 15 -16.05 -9.90 -6.85
C ILE A 15 -15.02 -10.99 -7.22
N GLU A 16 -15.40 -12.26 -7.06
CA GLU A 16 -14.56 -13.42 -7.43
C GLU A 16 -14.38 -13.56 -8.94
N ASP A 17 -15.33 -13.03 -9.73
CA ASP A 17 -15.28 -13.03 -11.19
C ASP A 17 -14.46 -11.87 -11.76
N VAL A 18 -14.04 -10.93 -10.93
CA VAL A 18 -13.26 -9.76 -11.37
C VAL A 18 -11.80 -10.16 -11.60
N SER A 19 -11.47 -10.45 -12.84
CA SER A 19 -10.10 -10.79 -13.28
C SER A 19 -9.36 -9.64 -13.95
N GLY A 20 -10.08 -8.68 -14.54
CA GLY A 20 -9.50 -7.57 -15.29
C GLY A 20 -8.93 -6.46 -14.40
N PHE A 21 -7.80 -5.86 -14.82
CA PHE A 21 -7.27 -4.64 -14.25
C PHE A 21 -7.75 -3.44 -15.06
N ASN A 22 -8.27 -2.43 -14.37
CA ASN A 22 -8.66 -1.16 -14.98
C ASN A 22 -7.70 -0.05 -14.51
N ALA A 23 -6.84 0.41 -15.41
CA ALA A 23 -5.97 1.55 -15.17
C ALA A 23 -6.81 2.81 -14.92
N SER A 24 -6.36 3.64 -14.00
CA SER A 24 -6.96 4.96 -13.77
C SER A 24 -5.90 5.95 -13.30
N PHE A 25 -6.11 7.21 -13.64
CA PHE A 25 -5.23 8.30 -13.20
C PHE A 25 -6.05 9.56 -12.95
N SER A 26 -5.55 10.44 -12.08
CA SER A 26 -6.10 11.78 -11.91
C SER A 26 -5.39 12.79 -12.82
N LEU A 27 -6.11 13.81 -13.29
CA LEU A 27 -5.54 14.92 -14.04
C LEU A 27 -6.15 16.25 -13.57
N ASN A 28 -5.30 17.28 -13.45
CA ASN A 28 -5.69 18.69 -13.26
C ASN A 28 -6.43 19.03 -11.95
N ASP A 29 -6.52 18.13 -10.99
CA ASP A 29 -7.13 18.39 -9.68
C ASP A 29 -6.10 18.72 -8.61
N ARG A 30 -4.82 18.36 -8.84
CA ARG A 30 -3.72 18.55 -7.89
C ARG A 30 -2.38 18.76 -8.61
N THR A 31 -1.37 19.17 -7.84
CA THR A 31 0.02 19.31 -8.33
C THR A 31 0.69 18.00 -8.72
N ARG A 32 0.13 16.87 -8.26
CA ARG A 32 0.61 15.50 -8.52
C ARG A 32 -0.50 14.68 -9.17
N THR A 33 -0.12 13.81 -10.10
CA THR A 33 -1.02 12.84 -10.70
C THR A 33 -0.91 11.50 -9.98
N PHE A 34 -2.04 10.92 -9.63
CA PHE A 34 -2.11 9.56 -9.10
C PHE A 34 -2.30 8.59 -10.27
N LEU A 35 -1.46 7.56 -10.37
CA LEU A 35 -1.56 6.49 -11.36
C LEU A 35 -1.76 5.16 -10.64
N LYS A 36 -2.94 4.56 -10.82
CA LYS A 36 -3.24 3.23 -10.28
C LYS A 36 -2.54 2.17 -11.11
N VAL A 37 -1.68 1.37 -10.48
CA VAL A 37 -0.89 0.31 -11.12
C VAL A 37 -1.22 -1.08 -10.59
N GLN A 38 -1.86 -1.16 -9.42
CA GLN A 38 -2.23 -2.42 -8.76
C GLN A 38 -3.59 -2.28 -8.06
N ASP A 39 -4.37 -3.35 -7.96
CA ASP A 39 -5.66 -3.40 -7.26
C ASP A 39 -5.87 -4.77 -6.61
N GLY A 40 -6.80 -4.84 -5.65
CA GLY A 40 -7.05 -6.07 -4.89
C GLY A 40 -5.92 -6.47 -3.94
N CYS A 41 -6.13 -7.52 -3.15
CA CYS A 41 -5.14 -8.00 -2.18
C CYS A 41 -5.36 -9.47 -1.84
N ASP A 42 -4.26 -10.25 -1.79
CA ASP A 42 -4.27 -11.66 -1.40
C ASP A 42 -3.97 -11.88 0.08
N TYR A 43 -3.88 -10.79 0.87
CA TYR A 43 -3.68 -10.89 2.29
C TYR A 43 -5.03 -11.10 3.00
N THR A 44 -5.00 -11.94 4.03
CA THR A 44 -6.18 -12.26 4.85
C THR A 44 -6.07 -11.61 6.23
N CYS A 45 -5.69 -10.32 6.27
CA CYS A 45 -5.63 -9.57 7.52
C CYS A 45 -6.99 -9.63 8.23
N SER A 46 -6.97 -9.92 9.55
CA SER A 46 -8.19 -10.24 10.29
C SER A 46 -9.23 -9.11 10.36
N PHE A 47 -8.81 -7.87 10.15
CA PHE A 47 -9.65 -6.65 10.22
C PHE A 47 -10.05 -6.08 8.84
N CYS A 48 -9.50 -6.62 7.76
CA CYS A 48 -9.55 -5.96 6.46
C CYS A 48 -10.66 -6.51 5.57
N THR A 49 -11.43 -5.62 4.96
CA THR A 49 -12.51 -5.93 4.01
C THR A 49 -12.09 -5.77 2.54
N ILE A 50 -10.85 -5.36 2.29
CA ILE A 50 -10.36 -5.12 0.92
C ILE A 50 -10.49 -6.35 0.01
N PRO A 51 -10.12 -7.57 0.43
CA PRO A 51 -10.30 -8.75 -0.44
C PRO A 51 -11.76 -9.00 -0.81
N MET A 52 -12.70 -8.72 0.10
CA MET A 52 -14.14 -8.86 -0.15
C MET A 52 -14.67 -7.76 -1.09
N ALA A 53 -14.10 -6.57 -1.04
CA ALA A 53 -14.55 -5.42 -1.84
C ALA A 53 -13.80 -5.26 -3.17
N ARG A 54 -12.55 -5.70 -3.24
CA ARG A 54 -11.65 -5.49 -4.38
C ARG A 54 -11.18 -6.79 -5.04
N GLY A 55 -11.43 -7.94 -4.43
CA GLY A 55 -10.99 -9.24 -4.91
C GLY A 55 -9.48 -9.47 -4.78
N LYS A 56 -8.99 -10.44 -5.53
CA LYS A 56 -7.58 -10.85 -5.54
C LYS A 56 -6.67 -9.76 -6.11
N SER A 57 -5.39 -9.83 -5.72
CA SER A 57 -4.36 -8.94 -6.25
C SER A 57 -4.23 -9.09 -7.77
N ARG A 58 -4.23 -7.97 -8.47
CA ARG A 58 -4.02 -7.86 -9.90
C ARG A 58 -3.35 -6.53 -10.23
N SER A 59 -2.61 -6.51 -11.32
CA SER A 59 -1.89 -5.32 -11.75
C SER A 59 -1.97 -5.15 -13.27
N ASP A 60 -1.58 -3.99 -13.74
CA ASP A 60 -1.29 -3.76 -15.15
C ASP A 60 0.05 -4.41 -15.53
N SER A 61 0.36 -4.48 -16.82
CA SER A 61 1.69 -4.83 -17.29
C SER A 61 2.65 -3.63 -17.15
N ILE A 62 3.95 -3.91 -17.04
CA ILE A 62 4.98 -2.85 -17.04
C ILE A 62 4.86 -2.00 -18.30
N ALA A 63 4.66 -2.63 -19.46
CA ALA A 63 4.55 -1.93 -20.74
C ALA A 63 3.38 -0.92 -20.75
N ASN A 64 2.23 -1.31 -20.22
CA ASN A 64 1.06 -0.43 -20.14
C ASN A 64 1.28 0.71 -19.13
N VAL A 65 1.87 0.43 -17.96
CA VAL A 65 2.16 1.49 -16.98
C VAL A 65 3.14 2.50 -17.53
N VAL A 66 4.20 2.06 -18.24
CA VAL A 66 5.15 2.93 -18.92
C VAL A 66 4.44 3.80 -19.98
N MET A 67 3.61 3.19 -20.82
CA MET A 67 2.81 3.93 -21.81
C MET A 67 1.91 4.99 -21.16
N HIS A 68 1.26 4.67 -20.03
CA HIS A 68 0.46 5.66 -19.29
C HIS A 68 1.31 6.78 -18.73
N ALA A 69 2.50 6.48 -18.19
CA ALA A 69 3.42 7.50 -17.69
C ALA A 69 3.92 8.43 -18.82
N GLU A 70 4.24 7.90 -20.01
CA GLU A 70 4.61 8.67 -21.19
C GLU A 70 3.46 9.58 -21.65
N ASN A 71 2.24 9.06 -21.72
CA ASN A 71 1.06 9.84 -22.05
C ASN A 71 0.79 10.99 -21.05
N LEU A 72 1.02 10.73 -19.75
CA LEU A 72 0.92 11.77 -18.73
C LEU A 72 2.03 12.82 -18.87
N SER A 73 3.25 12.40 -19.19
CA SER A 73 4.37 13.30 -19.49
C SER A 73 4.05 14.24 -20.65
N GLN A 74 3.48 13.72 -21.75
CA GLN A 74 3.07 14.53 -22.90
C GLN A 74 1.98 15.57 -22.54
N LYS A 75 1.18 15.30 -21.51
CA LYS A 75 0.21 16.24 -20.94
C LYS A 75 0.80 17.23 -19.94
N GLY A 76 2.13 17.26 -19.77
CA GLY A 76 2.85 18.17 -18.88
C GLY A 76 2.94 17.72 -17.42
N VAL A 77 2.51 16.49 -17.08
CA VAL A 77 2.66 15.95 -15.73
C VAL A 77 4.13 15.79 -15.40
N LYS A 78 4.54 16.24 -14.21
CA LYS A 78 5.92 16.20 -13.72
C LYS A 78 6.12 15.24 -12.55
N GLU A 79 5.07 14.95 -11.80
CA GLU A 79 5.13 14.07 -10.64
C GLU A 79 3.99 13.04 -10.67
N ILE A 80 4.33 11.77 -10.57
CA ILE A 80 3.39 10.65 -10.52
C ILE A 80 3.51 9.96 -9.15
N VAL A 81 2.37 9.79 -8.48
CA VAL A 81 2.24 8.92 -7.32
C VAL A 81 1.71 7.57 -7.79
N LEU A 82 2.52 6.53 -7.67
CA LEU A 82 2.09 5.16 -7.96
C LEU A 82 1.13 4.71 -6.86
N THR A 83 -0.06 4.26 -7.23
CA THR A 83 -1.09 3.85 -6.29
C THR A 83 -1.55 2.42 -6.50
N GLY A 84 -1.91 1.78 -5.41
CA GLY A 84 -2.45 0.43 -5.36
C GLY A 84 -2.92 0.12 -3.95
N VAL A 85 -3.50 -1.04 -3.77
CA VAL A 85 -3.84 -1.57 -2.45
C VAL A 85 -2.57 -2.06 -1.74
N ASN A 86 -1.68 -2.72 -2.49
CA ASN A 86 -0.38 -3.18 -2.03
C ASN A 86 0.60 -3.20 -3.21
N LEU A 87 1.38 -2.14 -3.37
CA LEU A 87 2.26 -1.98 -4.52
C LEU A 87 3.30 -3.09 -4.66
N GLY A 88 3.76 -3.66 -3.55
CA GLY A 88 4.71 -4.77 -3.57
C GLY A 88 4.17 -6.06 -4.20
N ASP A 89 2.86 -6.17 -4.36
CA ASP A 89 2.21 -7.26 -5.08
C ASP A 89 2.06 -7.01 -6.59
N PHE A 90 2.64 -5.94 -7.13
CA PHE A 90 2.65 -5.69 -8.58
C PHE A 90 3.25 -6.88 -9.34
N GLY A 91 2.68 -7.20 -10.49
CA GLY A 91 3.06 -8.36 -11.32
C GLY A 91 2.24 -9.62 -11.03
N LYS A 92 1.38 -9.61 -10.00
CA LYS A 92 0.39 -10.67 -9.82
C LYS A 92 -0.76 -10.46 -10.81
N GLY A 93 -1.12 -11.51 -11.52
CA GLY A 93 -2.23 -11.52 -12.46
C GLY A 93 -3.41 -12.36 -11.97
N PRO A 94 -4.54 -12.34 -12.71
CA PRO A 94 -5.73 -13.11 -12.40
C PRO A 94 -5.48 -14.61 -12.30
N ASP A 95 -4.49 -15.12 -13.03
CA ASP A 95 -4.11 -16.54 -13.03
C ASP A 95 -3.22 -16.95 -11.83
N GLY A 96 -3.10 -16.11 -10.83
CA GLY A 96 -2.35 -16.33 -9.61
C GLY A 96 -0.92 -16.83 -9.87
N ASN A 97 0.09 -16.09 -9.52
CA ASN A 97 1.48 -16.58 -9.45
C ASN A 97 2.09 -17.17 -10.75
N LYS A 98 1.88 -16.60 -11.88
CA LYS A 98 3.03 -16.57 -12.76
C LYS A 98 4.05 -15.73 -12.00
N LYS A 99 5.06 -16.38 -11.39
CA LYS A 99 6.34 -15.76 -11.03
C LYS A 99 6.87 -15.19 -12.33
N GLY A 100 6.21 -14.09 -12.76
CA GLY A 100 6.48 -13.44 -13.99
C GLY A 100 7.75 -12.63 -13.81
N GLU A 101 8.37 -12.37 -14.86
CA GLU A 101 9.44 -11.40 -15.03
C GLU A 101 9.03 -9.99 -14.57
N GLU A 102 7.71 -9.74 -14.39
CA GLU A 102 7.15 -8.48 -13.91
C GLU A 102 6.95 -8.48 -12.39
N ASN A 103 7.52 -7.49 -11.73
CA ASN A 103 7.35 -7.21 -10.30
C ASN A 103 7.50 -5.71 -10.06
N PHE A 104 7.23 -5.26 -8.83
CA PHE A 104 7.32 -3.83 -8.49
C PHE A 104 8.71 -3.25 -8.72
N PHE A 105 9.77 -4.01 -8.46
CA PHE A 105 11.15 -3.55 -8.68
C PHE A 105 11.43 -3.31 -10.16
N ALA A 106 11.07 -4.26 -11.03
CA ALA A 106 11.20 -4.11 -12.48
C ALA A 106 10.36 -2.94 -13.03
N LEU A 107 9.14 -2.74 -12.49
CA LEU A 107 8.33 -1.57 -12.82
C LEU A 107 9.04 -0.27 -12.47
N ALA A 108 9.60 -0.17 -11.25
CA ALA A 108 10.31 1.02 -10.81
C ALA A 108 11.49 1.35 -11.72
N GLN A 109 12.27 0.33 -12.08
CA GLN A 109 13.40 0.47 -13.03
C GLN A 109 12.96 0.94 -14.42
N ALA A 110 11.85 0.40 -14.92
CA ALA A 110 11.30 0.82 -16.22
C ALA A 110 10.84 2.29 -16.20
N LEU A 111 10.17 2.72 -15.13
CA LEU A 111 9.66 4.09 -14.97
C LEU A 111 10.79 5.12 -14.82
N GLU A 112 11.95 4.76 -14.29
CA GLU A 112 13.12 5.65 -14.22
C GLU A 112 13.52 6.21 -15.60
N ASN A 113 13.27 5.44 -16.67
CA ASN A 113 13.66 5.80 -18.03
C ASN A 113 12.60 6.64 -18.78
N VAL A 114 11.40 6.83 -18.22
CA VAL A 114 10.34 7.62 -18.88
C VAL A 114 10.74 9.09 -18.92
N ALA A 115 10.85 9.65 -20.13
CA ALA A 115 11.22 11.04 -20.33
C ALA A 115 10.11 12.00 -19.86
N GLY A 116 10.50 13.18 -19.36
CA GLY A 116 9.60 14.27 -19.02
C GLY A 116 8.86 14.13 -17.68
N ILE A 117 8.90 12.97 -17.02
CA ILE A 117 8.52 12.82 -15.62
C ILE A 117 9.76 13.07 -14.75
N ASP A 118 9.64 13.99 -13.81
CA ASP A 118 10.73 14.39 -12.94
C ASP A 118 10.74 13.60 -11.63
N ARG A 119 9.56 13.16 -11.12
CA ARG A 119 9.43 12.50 -9.83
C ARG A 119 8.40 11.39 -9.83
N TYR A 120 8.74 10.30 -9.16
CA TYR A 120 7.83 9.22 -8.77
C TYR A 120 7.76 9.09 -7.25
N ARG A 121 6.56 8.80 -6.72
CA ARG A 121 6.36 8.44 -5.32
C ARG A 121 5.74 7.07 -5.21
N ILE A 122 6.27 6.28 -4.27
CA ILE A 122 5.68 5.03 -3.82
C ILE A 122 4.62 5.39 -2.78
N SER A 123 3.34 5.01 -2.98
CA SER A 123 2.30 5.34 -2.01
C SER A 123 2.38 4.44 -0.77
N SER A 124 2.03 3.18 -0.87
CA SER A 124 2.04 2.25 0.26
C SER A 124 2.61 0.91 -0.15
N ILE A 125 3.56 0.40 0.62
CA ILE A 125 4.20 -0.90 0.40
C ILE A 125 4.36 -1.63 1.73
N GLU A 126 3.93 -2.90 1.75
CA GLU A 126 4.05 -3.75 2.93
C GLU A 126 5.52 -3.99 3.31
N PRO A 127 5.87 -4.01 4.62
CA PRO A 127 7.26 -4.16 5.07
C PRO A 127 7.98 -5.39 4.52
N ASN A 128 7.25 -6.51 4.40
CA ASN A 128 7.80 -7.77 3.89
C ASN A 128 7.99 -7.80 2.36
N LEU A 129 7.40 -6.83 1.64
CA LEU A 129 7.55 -6.67 0.19
C LEU A 129 8.49 -5.51 -0.17
N LEU A 130 8.80 -4.65 0.79
CA LEU A 130 9.83 -3.63 0.65
C LEU A 130 11.20 -4.28 0.89
N THR A 131 11.76 -4.88 -0.16
CA THR A 131 13.04 -5.59 -0.07
C THR A 131 14.24 -4.64 0.04
N PRO A 132 15.39 -5.09 0.56
CA PRO A 132 16.62 -4.29 0.57
C PRO A 132 17.00 -3.76 -0.80
N GLU A 133 16.86 -4.57 -1.85
CA GLU A 133 17.18 -4.17 -3.23
C GLU A 133 16.34 -2.98 -3.69
N ILE A 134 15.05 -2.92 -3.33
CA ILE A 134 14.18 -1.78 -3.66
C ILE A 134 14.68 -0.52 -2.94
N ILE A 135 15.02 -0.64 -1.65
CA ILE A 135 15.49 0.50 -0.84
C ILE A 135 16.82 1.03 -1.37
N GLU A 136 17.77 0.15 -1.63
CA GLU A 136 19.11 0.48 -2.17
C GLU A 136 18.99 1.14 -3.55
N TRP A 137 18.12 0.60 -4.39
CA TRP A 137 17.89 1.17 -5.71
C TRP A 137 17.24 2.55 -5.65
N VAL A 138 16.22 2.74 -4.80
CA VAL A 138 15.58 4.06 -4.59
C VAL A 138 16.60 5.08 -4.09
N ALA A 139 17.52 4.68 -3.21
CA ALA A 139 18.58 5.56 -2.71
C ALA A 139 19.52 6.08 -3.83
N GLY A 140 19.68 5.32 -4.91
CA GLY A 140 20.45 5.72 -6.10
C GLY A 140 19.63 6.34 -7.21
N SER A 141 18.31 6.30 -7.14
CA SER A 141 17.41 6.81 -8.19
C SER A 141 17.43 8.33 -8.26
N LYS A 142 17.31 8.85 -9.47
CA LYS A 142 17.19 10.30 -9.72
C LYS A 142 15.75 10.78 -9.70
N LYS A 143 14.79 9.87 -9.88
CA LYS A 143 13.36 10.22 -10.01
C LYS A 143 12.51 9.69 -8.88
N PHE A 144 12.86 8.56 -8.25
CA PHE A 144 12.10 8.07 -7.11
C PHE A 144 12.44 8.88 -5.85
N MET A 145 11.40 9.48 -5.28
CA MET A 145 11.58 10.37 -4.14
C MET A 145 11.95 9.59 -2.87
N PRO A 146 12.83 10.13 -2.02
CA PRO A 146 13.17 9.56 -0.72
C PRO A 146 11.98 9.68 0.25
N HIS A 147 10.95 8.94 -0.02
CA HIS A 147 9.70 8.90 0.73
C HIS A 147 9.11 7.50 0.64
N PHE A 148 8.84 6.89 1.80
CA PHE A 148 8.11 5.64 1.90
C PHE A 148 6.91 5.79 2.82
N HIS A 149 5.83 5.12 2.48
CA HIS A 149 4.71 4.89 3.38
C HIS A 149 4.63 3.39 3.65
N ILE A 150 4.92 2.99 4.89
CA ILE A 150 5.08 1.60 5.29
C ILE A 150 4.13 1.32 6.46
N PRO A 151 3.00 0.60 6.23
CA PRO A 151 2.04 0.33 7.29
C PRO A 151 2.61 -0.66 8.31
N LEU A 152 2.76 -0.21 9.58
CA LEU A 152 3.20 -1.04 10.70
C LEU A 152 2.02 -1.79 11.34
N GLN A 153 0.92 -1.12 11.53
CA GLN A 153 -0.31 -1.52 12.21
C GLN A 153 -0.18 -1.65 13.74
N SER A 154 0.84 -2.32 14.29
CA SER A 154 1.14 -2.41 15.71
C SER A 154 2.64 -2.65 15.95
N GLY A 155 3.18 -2.16 17.05
CA GLY A 155 4.54 -2.46 17.51
C GLY A 155 4.62 -3.71 18.39
N SER A 156 3.49 -4.38 18.66
CA SER A 156 3.45 -5.65 19.37
C SER A 156 3.35 -6.84 18.41
N ASN A 157 4.29 -7.78 18.52
CA ASN A 157 4.28 -9.00 17.70
C ASN A 157 3.07 -9.88 17.96
N GLU A 158 2.52 -9.86 19.19
CA GLU A 158 1.30 -10.59 19.53
C GLU A 158 0.10 -10.00 18.76
N ILE A 159 -0.06 -8.69 18.80
CA ILE A 159 -1.14 -8.00 18.07
C ILE A 159 -0.96 -8.15 16.55
N LEU A 160 0.26 -8.04 16.02
CA LEU A 160 0.54 -8.32 14.61
C LEU A 160 0.13 -9.75 14.22
N GLY A 161 0.34 -10.71 15.10
CA GLY A 161 -0.11 -12.10 14.93
C GLY A 161 -1.64 -12.21 14.87
N LEU A 162 -2.37 -11.55 15.79
CA LEU A 162 -3.83 -11.49 15.81
C LEU A 162 -4.38 -10.77 14.56
N MET A 163 -3.68 -9.75 14.07
CA MET A 163 -3.96 -9.05 12.83
C MET A 163 -3.66 -9.88 11.58
N ARG A 164 -3.01 -11.04 11.71
CA ARG A 164 -2.51 -11.91 10.62
C ARG A 164 -1.56 -11.18 9.68
N ARG A 165 -0.65 -10.35 10.27
CA ARG A 165 0.39 -9.69 9.48
C ARG A 165 1.47 -10.69 9.09
N ARG A 166 2.07 -10.50 7.91
CA ARG A 166 3.11 -11.41 7.35
C ARG A 166 4.53 -10.98 7.72
N TYR A 167 4.67 -10.16 8.75
CA TYR A 167 5.95 -9.67 9.28
C TYR A 167 5.85 -9.49 10.79
N LYS A 168 7.01 -9.38 11.39
CA LYS A 168 7.20 -8.99 12.79
C LYS A 168 7.80 -7.58 12.84
N ARG A 169 7.71 -6.92 14.00
CA ARG A 169 8.24 -5.58 14.20
C ARG A 169 9.75 -5.46 13.95
N GLU A 170 10.51 -6.55 14.16
CA GLU A 170 11.95 -6.58 13.93
C GLU A 170 12.27 -6.34 12.45
N LEU A 171 11.55 -7.00 11.53
CA LEU A 171 11.69 -6.74 10.09
C LEU A 171 11.35 -5.28 9.76
N TYR A 172 10.34 -4.72 10.40
CA TYR A 172 9.98 -3.31 10.21
C TYR A 172 11.12 -2.38 10.63
N ALA A 173 11.68 -2.59 11.83
CA ALA A 173 12.83 -1.81 12.32
C ALA A 173 14.02 -1.91 11.36
N GLU A 174 14.38 -3.11 10.90
CA GLU A 174 15.43 -3.31 9.91
C GLU A 174 15.22 -2.50 8.62
N ARG A 175 13.98 -2.41 8.13
CA ARG A 175 13.67 -1.60 6.94
C ARG A 175 13.85 -0.11 7.21
N VAL A 176 13.37 0.39 8.35
CA VAL A 176 13.55 1.80 8.74
C VAL A 176 15.03 2.13 8.91
N GLU A 177 15.80 1.30 9.61
CA GLU A 177 17.24 1.48 9.80
C GLU A 177 18.00 1.48 8.46
N LEU A 178 17.68 0.56 7.55
CA LEU A 178 18.29 0.52 6.23
C LEU A 178 17.99 1.79 5.44
N ILE A 179 16.72 2.23 5.42
CA ILE A 179 16.31 3.45 4.73
C ILE A 179 17.08 4.65 5.30
N LYS A 180 17.12 4.81 6.61
CA LYS A 180 17.77 5.95 7.25
C LYS A 180 19.28 5.93 7.12
N ARG A 181 19.89 4.76 7.08
CA ARG A 181 21.32 4.62 6.80
C ARG A 181 21.70 5.07 5.38
N LEU A 182 20.88 4.73 4.39
CA LEU A 182 21.14 5.07 2.99
C LEU A 182 20.63 6.47 2.62
N MET A 183 19.53 6.88 3.22
CA MET A 183 18.84 8.14 2.96
C MET A 183 18.43 8.80 4.28
N PRO A 184 19.33 9.46 5.02
CA PRO A 184 19.00 10.05 6.35
C PRO A 184 17.85 11.05 6.31
N HIS A 185 17.66 11.72 5.17
CA HIS A 185 16.59 12.71 4.93
C HIS A 185 15.27 12.09 4.43
N CYS A 186 15.20 10.78 4.27
CA CYS A 186 14.00 10.11 3.76
C CYS A 186 12.81 10.30 4.72
N ALA A 187 11.67 10.69 4.17
CA ALA A 187 10.42 10.74 4.92
C ALA A 187 9.78 9.34 4.98
N ILE A 188 9.48 8.87 6.19
CA ILE A 188 8.82 7.59 6.44
C ILE A 188 7.50 7.84 7.15
N GLY A 189 6.38 7.49 6.47
CA GLY A 189 5.04 7.52 7.01
C GLY A 189 4.62 6.13 7.50
N VAL A 190 3.89 6.10 8.61
CA VAL A 190 3.50 4.86 9.30
C VAL A 190 2.01 4.87 9.60
N ASP A 191 1.31 3.77 9.30
CA ASP A 191 -0.05 3.55 9.78
C ASP A 191 -0.04 2.67 11.02
N VAL A 192 -0.84 3.04 12.02
CA VAL A 192 -0.99 2.31 13.28
C VAL A 192 -2.48 2.22 13.63
N ILE A 193 -2.91 1.05 14.08
CA ILE A 193 -4.26 0.83 14.61
C ILE A 193 -4.15 0.67 16.13
N VAL A 194 -4.92 1.47 16.87
CA VAL A 194 -5.05 1.38 18.34
C VAL A 194 -6.41 0.83 18.73
N GLY A 195 -6.46 0.13 19.86
CA GLY A 195 -7.70 -0.47 20.36
C GLY A 195 -8.14 -1.72 19.57
N PHE A 196 -7.19 -2.41 18.96
CA PHE A 196 -7.47 -3.68 18.27
C PHE A 196 -7.95 -4.76 19.27
N PRO A 197 -8.91 -5.64 18.92
CA PRO A 197 -9.31 -6.73 19.80
C PRO A 197 -8.12 -7.60 20.26
N GLY A 198 -8.04 -7.85 21.57
CA GLY A 198 -6.90 -8.50 22.20
C GLY A 198 -5.79 -7.55 22.66
N GLU A 199 -5.84 -6.29 22.26
CA GLU A 199 -4.89 -5.28 22.76
C GLU A 199 -5.19 -4.96 24.24
N ASN A 200 -4.13 -4.77 25.04
CA ASN A 200 -4.18 -4.28 26.40
C ASN A 200 -3.15 -3.19 26.60
N ASP A 201 -3.09 -2.59 27.79
CA ASP A 201 -2.18 -1.48 28.11
C ASP A 201 -0.70 -1.85 27.90
N ALA A 202 -0.31 -3.10 28.10
CA ALA A 202 1.06 -3.56 27.87
C ALA A 202 1.38 -3.57 26.36
N HIS A 203 0.47 -4.05 25.52
CA HIS A 203 0.63 -4.06 24.06
C HIS A 203 0.63 -2.64 23.49
N PHE A 204 -0.23 -1.76 24.03
CA PHE A 204 -0.25 -0.35 23.64
C PHE A 204 1.08 0.32 24.00
N LYS A 205 1.57 0.10 25.23
CA LYS A 205 2.86 0.63 25.66
C LYS A 205 4.02 0.09 24.81
N GLU A 206 4.01 -1.19 24.49
CA GLU A 206 5.00 -1.81 23.59
C GLU A 206 5.01 -1.15 22.22
N THR A 207 3.83 -0.87 21.65
CA THR A 207 3.68 -0.14 20.38
C THR A 207 4.19 1.28 20.47
N PHE A 208 3.84 1.99 21.56
CA PHE A 208 4.30 3.36 21.79
C PHE A 208 5.83 3.42 21.91
N ASP A 209 6.41 2.58 22.75
CA ASP A 209 7.87 2.54 22.98
C ASP A 209 8.61 2.16 21.68
N PHE A 210 8.07 1.22 20.90
CA PHE A 210 8.63 0.83 19.62
C PHE A 210 8.66 2.00 18.63
N LEU A 211 7.55 2.70 18.46
CA LEU A 211 7.45 3.85 17.56
C LEU A 211 8.31 5.02 18.03
N HIS A 212 8.38 5.26 19.34
CA HIS A 212 9.19 6.34 19.90
C HIS A 212 10.70 6.17 19.64
N ASN A 213 11.15 4.93 19.51
CA ASN A 213 12.55 4.61 19.24
C ASN A 213 12.88 4.46 17.74
N LEU A 214 11.88 4.63 16.85
CA LEU A 214 12.10 4.58 15.41
C LEU A 214 12.26 5.99 14.82
N ASP A 215 13.20 6.15 13.90
CA ASP A 215 13.34 7.39 13.12
C ASP A 215 12.31 7.42 11.98
N VAL A 216 11.05 7.73 12.33
CA VAL A 216 9.93 7.90 11.40
C VAL A 216 9.48 9.36 11.37
N SER A 217 8.86 9.78 10.28
CA SER A 217 8.56 11.19 10.04
C SER A 217 7.17 11.60 10.47
N TYR A 218 6.18 10.71 10.33
CA TYR A 218 4.79 10.95 10.70
C TYR A 218 4.02 9.66 10.88
N LEU A 219 2.95 9.75 11.69
CA LEU A 219 2.05 8.64 11.98
C LEU A 219 0.64 8.98 11.51
N HIS A 220 -0.03 8.01 10.93
CA HIS A 220 -1.49 7.96 10.82
C HIS A 220 -2.01 6.98 11.84
N VAL A 221 -2.60 7.48 12.91
CA VAL A 221 -3.16 6.65 13.98
C VAL A 221 -4.65 6.47 13.74
N PHE A 222 -5.07 5.23 13.59
CA PHE A 222 -6.46 4.85 13.39
C PHE A 222 -7.00 4.15 14.62
N THR A 223 -8.14 4.58 15.10
CA THR A 223 -8.92 3.78 16.05
C THR A 223 -9.50 2.56 15.34
N TYR A 224 -9.35 1.38 15.95
CA TYR A 224 -9.96 0.17 15.40
C TYR A 224 -11.47 0.37 15.20
N SER A 225 -11.94 0.03 14.03
CA SER A 225 -13.34 0.09 13.63
C SER A 225 -13.82 -1.31 13.22
N GLU A 226 -14.89 -1.77 13.83
CA GLU A 226 -15.52 -3.03 13.48
C GLU A 226 -16.00 -3.00 12.02
N ARG A 227 -15.71 -4.09 11.30
CA ARG A 227 -16.16 -4.30 9.92
C ARG A 227 -16.88 -5.64 9.86
N ALA A 228 -18.05 -5.65 9.26
CA ALA A 228 -18.82 -6.88 9.05
C ALA A 228 -17.95 -7.93 8.33
N ASP A 229 -18.21 -9.19 8.64
CA ASP A 229 -17.57 -10.37 8.03
C ASP A 229 -16.06 -10.49 8.22
N THR A 230 -15.47 -9.68 9.12
CA THR A 230 -14.04 -9.74 9.45
C THR A 230 -13.78 -10.68 10.64
N LYS A 231 -12.66 -11.40 10.58
CA LYS A 231 -12.24 -12.31 11.66
C LYS A 231 -11.88 -11.59 12.96
N ALA A 232 -11.58 -10.31 12.90
CA ALA A 232 -11.31 -9.50 14.09
C ALA A 232 -12.50 -9.43 15.05
N LEU A 233 -13.73 -9.57 14.56
CA LEU A 233 -14.95 -9.58 15.40
C LEU A 233 -15.01 -10.79 16.36
N GLU A 234 -14.32 -11.87 16.02
CA GLU A 234 -14.28 -13.10 16.82
C GLU A 234 -13.23 -13.02 17.97
N ILE A 235 -12.30 -12.05 17.90
CA ILE A 235 -11.19 -11.90 18.85
C ILE A 235 -11.67 -11.25 20.14
N LYS A 236 -11.22 -11.78 21.28
CA LYS A 236 -11.53 -11.27 22.63
C LYS A 236 -10.24 -11.10 23.44
N PRO A 237 -10.19 -10.19 24.42
CA PRO A 237 -11.24 -9.22 24.77
C PRO A 237 -11.36 -8.09 23.74
N VAL A 238 -12.52 -7.44 23.69
CA VAL A 238 -12.73 -6.22 22.88
C VAL A 238 -12.36 -5.01 23.72
N VAL A 239 -11.55 -4.12 23.17
CA VAL A 239 -11.23 -2.84 23.81
C VAL A 239 -12.47 -1.94 23.78
N PRO A 240 -12.92 -1.37 24.91
CA PRO A 240 -14.08 -0.46 24.93
C PRO A 240 -13.85 0.78 24.04
N ILE A 241 -14.91 1.25 23.38
CA ILE A 241 -14.83 2.38 22.43
C ILE A 241 -14.24 3.65 23.07
N ASN A 242 -14.57 3.89 24.33
CA ASN A 242 -14.09 5.04 25.08
C ASN A 242 -12.61 4.93 25.53
N VAL A 243 -11.97 3.78 25.29
CA VAL A 243 -10.55 3.53 25.62
C VAL A 243 -9.68 3.52 24.36
N ARG A 244 -10.29 3.29 23.22
CA ARG A 244 -9.58 3.20 21.92
C ARG A 244 -8.93 4.51 21.48
#